data_38c8c1d5a83b9b73854e89a314612822
#
_entry.id   38c8c1d5a83b9b73854e89a314612822
#
_cell.length_a   1.000
_cell.length_b   1.000
_cell.length_c   1.000
_cell.angle_alpha   90.00
_cell.angle_beta   90.00
_cell.angle_gamma   90.00
#
_symmetry.space_group_name_H-M   'P 1'
#
loop_
_entity.id
_entity.type
_entity.pdbx_description
1 polymer ?
#
loop_
_entity_poly.entity_id
_entity_poly.type
_entity_poly.pdbx_seq_one_letter_code
_entity_poly.pdbx_strand_id
1 'polypeptide(L)'
;MDNSKSERVTPMLITDPDEGREYTLEFSRKSVAKAEQAGLDINQIESKSMTMIPLLFWGAFLMHHPHMTRDQTDKILFEGLGGLNEKEMAHLGKLFAAPFQTLIASEEEGTNPRKMAVKF
;
A
#
# COMPACT_ATOMS: atom_id res chain seq x y z
N MET A 1 22.84 11.72 -8.79
CA MET A 1 22.53 11.32 -8.50
C MET A 1 21.70 10.66 -8.60
N ASP A 2 21.57 10.13 -8.74
CA ASP A 2 20.74 9.52 -8.81
C ASP A 2 20.20 9.03 -7.89
N ASN A 3 19.49 9.06 -7.48
CA ASN A 3 18.88 8.70 -6.51
C ASN A 3 17.85 7.81 -6.76
N SER A 4 17.81 7.07 -7.71
CA SER A 4 16.75 6.20 -8.01
C SER A 4 16.53 5.18 -6.98
N LYS A 5 17.57 4.72 -6.30
CA LYS A 5 17.31 3.71 -5.34
C LYS A 5 16.74 4.25 -4.12
N SER A 6 16.79 5.50 -3.88
CA SER A 6 16.19 6.03 -2.68
C SER A 6 14.85 6.65 -2.98
N GLU A 7 14.34 6.49 -4.19
CA GLU A 7 13.08 7.03 -4.51
C GLU A 7 12.00 6.41 -3.71
N ARG A 8 11.21 7.21 -3.06
CA ARG A 8 10.04 6.75 -2.37
C ARG A 8 8.87 6.82 -3.31
N VAL A 9 7.97 5.86 -3.22
CA VAL A 9 6.70 5.96 -3.93
C VAL A 9 5.86 7.00 -3.22
N THR A 10 5.38 7.98 -3.98
CA THR A 10 4.59 9.06 -3.40
C THR A 10 3.25 8.53 -2.90
N PRO A 11 2.83 8.91 -1.71
CA PRO A 11 1.51 8.48 -1.25
C PRO A 11 0.40 8.97 -2.16
N MET A 12 -0.71 8.25 -2.17
CA MET A 12 -1.87 8.63 -2.94
C MET A 12 -2.78 9.45 -2.05
N LEU A 13 -3.27 10.57 -2.56
CA LEU A 13 -4.16 11.43 -1.78
C LEU A 13 -5.56 11.39 -2.38
N ILE A 14 -6.55 11.23 -1.51
CA ILE A 14 -7.95 11.26 -1.90
C ILE A 14 -8.61 12.39 -1.15
N THR A 15 -9.28 13.28 -1.87
CA THR A 15 -9.94 14.42 -1.27
C THR A 15 -11.44 14.27 -1.37
N ASP A 16 -12.12 14.51 -0.26
CA ASP A 16 -13.56 14.56 -0.21
C ASP A 16 -13.94 16.03 0.00
N PRO A 17 -14.31 16.73 -1.06
CA PRO A 17 -14.59 18.16 -0.94
C PRO A 17 -15.86 18.46 -0.15
N ASP A 18 -16.80 17.54 -0.14
CA ASP A 18 -18.05 17.77 0.58
C ASP A 18 -17.84 17.78 2.08
N GLU A 19 -16.93 16.93 2.56
CA GLU A 19 -16.67 16.87 4.00
C GLU A 19 -15.37 17.55 4.36
N GLY A 20 -14.65 18.08 3.39
CA GLY A 20 -13.38 18.73 3.65
C GLY A 20 -12.32 17.79 4.18
N ARG A 21 -12.38 16.52 3.81
CA ARG A 21 -11.42 15.53 4.28
C ARG A 21 -10.45 15.13 3.21
N GLU A 22 -9.24 14.85 3.64
CA GLU A 22 -8.23 14.32 2.77
C GLU A 22 -7.68 13.06 3.39
N TYR A 23 -7.53 12.02 2.58
CA TYR A 23 -6.99 10.75 3.05
C TYR A 23 -5.66 10.50 2.36
N THR A 24 -4.70 10.02 3.13
CA THR A 24 -3.39 9.66 2.62
C THR A 24 -3.27 8.14 2.59
N LEU A 25 -3.05 7.59 1.41
CA LEU A 25 -2.93 6.15 1.23
C LEU A 25 -1.48 5.79 1.05
N GLU A 26 -1.05 4.83 1.82
CA GLU A 26 0.33 4.36 1.79
C GLU A 26 0.37 3.05 2.54
N PHE A 27 1.41 2.25 2.31
CA PHE A 27 1.57 1.00 3.04
C PHE A 27 2.85 1.01 3.85
N SER A 28 2.76 0.46 5.04
CA SER A 28 3.92 0.12 5.86
C SER A 28 3.94 -1.39 5.98
N ARG A 29 5.02 -1.94 6.52
CA ARG A 29 5.07 -3.39 6.75
C ARG A 29 3.91 -3.82 7.65
N LYS A 30 3.58 -2.99 8.62
CA LYS A 30 2.50 -3.31 9.55
C LYS A 30 1.14 -3.30 8.86
N SER A 31 0.88 -2.33 8.00
CA SER A 31 -0.42 -2.28 7.34
C SER A 31 -0.53 -3.35 6.27
N VAL A 32 0.58 -3.71 5.60
CA VAL A 32 0.56 -4.86 4.69
C VAL A 32 0.18 -6.13 5.46
N ALA A 33 0.82 -6.33 6.62
CA ALA A 33 0.52 -7.52 7.42
C ALA A 33 -0.94 -7.57 7.83
N LYS A 34 -1.50 -6.42 8.21
CA LYS A 34 -2.90 -6.36 8.57
C LYS A 34 -3.81 -6.73 7.40
N ALA A 35 -3.48 -6.24 6.21
CA ALA A 35 -4.28 -6.57 5.04
C ALA A 35 -4.18 -8.04 4.70
N GLU A 36 -2.99 -8.62 4.84
CA GLU A 36 -2.83 -10.05 4.60
C GLU A 36 -3.60 -10.88 5.61
N GLN A 37 -3.60 -10.46 6.86
CA GLN A 37 -4.36 -11.15 7.89
C GLN A 37 -5.86 -11.08 7.62
N ALA A 38 -6.30 -10.04 6.94
CA ALA A 38 -7.69 -9.89 6.57
C ALA A 38 -8.04 -10.66 5.29
N GLY A 39 -7.06 -11.31 4.68
CA GLY A 39 -7.31 -12.16 3.52
C GLY A 39 -6.72 -11.67 2.21
N LEU A 40 -5.94 -10.60 2.23
CA LEU A 40 -5.36 -10.09 1.00
C LEU A 40 -4.31 -11.05 0.47
N ASP A 41 -4.48 -11.44 -0.78
CA ASP A 41 -3.49 -12.24 -1.49
C ASP A 41 -3.32 -11.57 -2.84
N ILE A 42 -2.20 -10.88 -2.99
CA ILE A 42 -1.98 -10.07 -4.19
C ILE A 42 -1.96 -10.94 -5.46
N ASN A 43 -1.64 -12.22 -5.32
CA ASN A 43 -1.63 -13.12 -6.45
C ASN A 43 -3.03 -13.44 -6.97
N GLN A 44 -4.04 -13.12 -6.19
CA GLN A 44 -5.43 -13.37 -6.57
C GLN A 44 -6.14 -12.11 -7.04
N ILE A 45 -5.40 -11.04 -7.20
CA ILE A 45 -6.01 -9.76 -7.56
C ILE A 45 -6.78 -9.83 -8.87
N GLU A 46 -6.28 -10.56 -9.83
CA GLU A 46 -6.95 -10.67 -11.11
C GLU A 46 -8.10 -11.66 -11.10
N SER A 47 -7.91 -12.79 -10.42
CA SER A 47 -8.94 -13.81 -10.42
C SER A 47 -10.06 -13.51 -9.46
N LYS A 48 -9.80 -12.73 -8.43
CA LYS A 48 -10.82 -12.37 -7.45
C LYS A 48 -10.83 -10.88 -7.20
N SER A 49 -10.93 -10.12 -8.27
CA SER A 49 -10.82 -8.66 -8.19
C SER A 49 -11.88 -8.03 -7.31
N MET A 50 -13.11 -8.53 -7.35
CA MET A 50 -14.18 -7.93 -6.54
C MET A 50 -13.93 -8.04 -5.04
N THR A 51 -13.12 -8.99 -4.63
CA THR A 51 -12.78 -9.16 -3.22
C THR A 51 -11.43 -8.52 -2.91
N MET A 52 -10.46 -8.73 -3.78
CA MET A 52 -9.09 -8.33 -3.49
C MET A 52 -8.82 -6.85 -3.67
N ILE A 53 -9.42 -6.22 -4.68
CA ILE A 53 -9.18 -4.80 -4.88
C ILE A 53 -9.75 -3.95 -3.75
N PRO A 54 -10.99 -4.16 -3.30
CA PRO A 54 -11.46 -3.41 -2.13
C PRO A 54 -10.63 -3.66 -0.88
N LEU A 55 -10.11 -4.89 -0.72
CA LEU A 55 -9.30 -5.22 0.44
C LEU A 55 -7.94 -4.52 0.37
N LEU A 56 -7.33 -4.50 -0.80
CA LEU A 56 -6.09 -3.76 -1.02
C LEU A 56 -6.30 -2.26 -0.75
N PHE A 57 -7.39 -1.73 -1.26
CA PHE A 57 -7.73 -0.33 -1.07
C PHE A 57 -7.87 0.01 0.42
N TRP A 58 -8.62 -0.82 1.15
CA TRP A 58 -8.76 -0.62 2.59
C TRP A 58 -7.40 -0.67 3.29
N GLY A 59 -6.57 -1.64 2.94
CA GLY A 59 -5.25 -1.76 3.56
C GLY A 59 -4.40 -0.52 3.38
N ALA A 60 -4.58 0.17 2.24
CA ALA A 60 -3.79 1.37 1.95
C ALA A 60 -4.13 2.55 2.87
N PHE A 61 -5.29 2.54 3.51
CA PHE A 61 -5.65 3.59 4.46
C PHE A 61 -4.99 3.41 5.81
N LEU A 62 -4.66 2.17 6.18
CA LEU A 62 -4.39 1.84 7.58
C LEU A 62 -3.14 2.49 8.16
N MET A 63 -2.17 2.78 7.33
CA MET A 63 -0.94 3.40 7.83
C MET A 63 -1.23 4.77 8.45
N HIS A 64 -2.04 5.57 7.79
CA HIS A 64 -2.34 6.92 8.24
C HIS A 64 -3.72 7.05 8.88
N HIS A 65 -4.61 6.09 8.60
CA HIS A 65 -5.97 6.11 9.12
C HIS A 65 -6.32 4.74 9.68
N PRO A 66 -5.71 4.38 10.82
CA PRO A 66 -5.80 2.99 11.31
C PRO A 66 -7.18 2.55 11.75
N HIS A 67 -8.10 3.48 11.91
CA HIS A 67 -9.47 3.12 12.35
C HIS A 67 -10.47 3.06 11.22
N MET A 68 -10.02 3.21 9.98
CA MET A 68 -10.93 3.12 8.84
C MET A 68 -11.47 1.71 8.72
N THR A 69 -12.78 1.61 8.54
CA THR A 69 -13.44 0.31 8.38
C THR A 69 -13.57 -0.04 6.91
N ARG A 70 -13.84 -1.32 6.65
CA ARG A 70 -14.06 -1.78 5.30
C ARG A 70 -15.28 -1.09 4.68
N ASP A 71 -16.33 -0.89 5.48
CA ASP A 71 -17.51 -0.20 4.97
C ASP A 71 -17.19 1.22 4.54
N GLN A 72 -16.40 1.91 5.32
CA GLN A 72 -16.03 3.29 4.99
C GLN A 72 -15.21 3.35 3.70
N THR A 73 -14.23 2.48 3.58
CA THR A 73 -13.38 2.52 2.39
C THR A 73 -14.11 1.99 1.16
N ASP A 74 -15.01 1.02 1.33
CA ASP A 74 -15.84 0.57 0.21
C ASP A 74 -16.72 1.71 -0.31
N LYS A 75 -17.26 2.50 0.60
CA LYS A 75 -18.08 3.63 0.19
C LYS A 75 -17.26 4.65 -0.60
N ILE A 76 -16.05 4.91 -0.16
CA ILE A 76 -15.16 5.82 -0.89
C ILE A 76 -14.84 5.24 -2.26
N LEU A 77 -14.51 3.95 -2.33
CA LEU A 77 -14.11 3.31 -3.58
C LEU A 77 -15.26 3.29 -4.58
N PHE A 78 -16.42 2.82 -4.16
CA PHE A 78 -17.52 2.57 -5.08
C PHE A 78 -18.39 3.78 -5.32
N GLU A 79 -18.66 4.56 -4.28
CA GLU A 79 -19.54 5.72 -4.43
C GLU A 79 -18.76 7.01 -4.64
N GLY A 80 -17.70 7.19 -3.88
CA GLY A 80 -16.94 8.42 -3.98
C GLY A 80 -16.13 8.52 -5.26
N LEU A 81 -15.45 7.43 -5.62
CA LEU A 81 -14.56 7.43 -6.77
C LEU A 81 -15.15 6.77 -8.00
N GLY A 82 -16.12 5.89 -7.82
CA GLY A 82 -16.64 5.11 -8.94
C GLY A 82 -15.64 4.11 -9.45
N GLY A 83 -14.76 3.61 -8.57
CA GLY A 83 -13.71 2.68 -8.93
C GLY A 83 -12.37 3.36 -9.13
N LEU A 84 -11.35 2.57 -9.40
CA LEU A 84 -9.99 3.07 -9.64
C LEU A 84 -9.67 2.96 -11.11
N ASN A 85 -9.01 3.97 -11.67
CA ASN A 85 -8.55 3.87 -13.04
C ASN A 85 -7.20 3.15 -13.08
N GLU A 86 -6.68 2.93 -14.27
CA GLU A 86 -5.46 2.16 -14.45
C GLU A 86 -4.26 2.78 -13.76
N LYS A 87 -4.15 4.09 -13.83
CA LYS A 87 -3.04 4.79 -13.19
C LYS A 87 -3.12 4.66 -11.69
N GLU A 88 -4.31 4.82 -11.15
CA GLU A 88 -4.52 4.70 -9.71
C GLU A 88 -4.25 3.29 -9.23
N MET A 89 -4.72 2.30 -9.99
CA MET A 89 -4.49 0.92 -9.63
C MET A 89 -3.00 0.58 -9.66
N ALA A 90 -2.29 1.05 -10.69
CA ALA A 90 -0.87 0.82 -10.81
C ALA A 90 -0.11 1.47 -9.66
N HIS A 91 -0.50 2.69 -9.28
CA HIS A 91 0.17 3.38 -8.20
C HIS A 91 -0.07 2.68 -6.87
N LEU A 92 -1.29 2.21 -6.66
CA LEU A 92 -1.63 1.46 -5.47
C LEU A 92 -0.78 0.20 -5.36
N GLY A 93 -0.55 -0.48 -6.48
CA GLY A 93 0.33 -1.63 -6.51
C GLY A 93 1.75 -1.29 -6.13
N LYS A 94 2.25 -0.14 -6.57
CA LYS A 94 3.59 0.31 -6.20
C LYS A 94 3.69 0.60 -4.71
N LEU A 95 2.65 1.22 -4.16
CA LEU A 95 2.62 1.50 -2.73
C LEU A 95 2.66 0.21 -1.92
N PHE A 96 1.91 -0.79 -2.38
CA PHE A 96 1.87 -2.08 -1.71
C PHE A 96 3.24 -2.78 -1.77
N ALA A 97 3.92 -2.68 -2.89
CA ALA A 97 5.20 -3.37 -3.09
C ALA A 97 6.35 -2.72 -2.33
N ALA A 98 6.26 -1.43 -2.05
CA ALA A 98 7.39 -0.70 -1.47
C ALA A 98 7.90 -1.29 -0.16
N PRO A 99 7.04 -1.66 0.82
CA PRO A 99 7.56 -2.19 2.08
C PRO A 99 8.31 -3.51 1.93
N PHE A 100 8.03 -4.27 0.87
CA PHE A 100 8.70 -5.56 0.69
C PHE A 100 10.17 -5.41 0.38
N GLN A 101 10.58 -4.25 -0.08
CA GLN A 101 11.99 -4.02 -0.38
C GLN A 101 12.85 -4.05 0.87
N THR A 102 12.25 -3.94 2.04
CA THR A 102 13.00 -3.99 3.28
C THR A 102 13.09 -5.38 3.88
N LEU A 103 12.45 -6.37 3.25
CA LEU A 103 12.47 -7.72 3.78
C LEU A 103 13.70 -8.51 3.36
N ILE A 104 14.17 -8.27 2.16
CA ILE A 104 15.30 -9.00 1.63
C ILE A 104 16.39 -8.02 1.27
N ALA A 105 17.54 -8.13 1.91
CA ALA A 105 18.64 -7.24 1.66
C ALA A 105 19.39 -7.69 0.41
N SER A 106 19.82 -6.72 -0.38
CA SER A 106 20.60 -7.01 -1.55
C SER A 106 22.05 -7.11 -1.17
N GLU A 107 22.71 -8.18 -1.56
CA GLU A 107 24.11 -8.32 -1.25
C GLU A 107 24.97 -7.37 -2.04
N GLU A 108 24.46 -6.96 -3.18
CA GLU A 108 25.26 -6.08 -4.00
C GLU A 108 25.33 -4.69 -3.46
N GLU A 109 24.39 -4.33 -2.63
CA GLU A 109 24.35 -3.00 -2.16
C GLU A 109 25.51 -2.70 -1.29
N GLY A 110 25.71 -3.39 -0.27
CA GLY A 110 26.83 -3.18 0.61
C GLY A 110 27.00 -1.77 1.12
N THR A 111 26.10 -0.89 0.77
CA THR A 111 26.28 0.48 1.15
C THR A 111 25.70 0.81 2.51
N ASN A 112 24.84 -0.06 3.00
CA ASN A 112 24.25 0.15 4.30
C ASN A 112 24.64 -0.95 5.22
N PRO A 113 25.72 -0.80 5.95
CA PRO A 113 26.14 -1.88 6.83
C PRO A 113 25.09 -2.15 7.88
N ARG A 114 24.92 -3.41 8.15
CA ARG A 114 23.95 -3.83 9.16
C ARG A 114 24.51 -3.60 10.53
N LYS A 115 23.66 -3.16 11.44
CA LYS A 115 24.08 -3.00 12.81
C LYS A 115 24.28 -4.32 13.50
N MET A 116 23.53 -5.33 13.10
CA MET A 116 23.63 -6.65 13.68
C MET A 116 24.16 -7.61 12.65
N ALA A 117 24.87 -8.62 13.11
CA ALA A 117 25.44 -9.62 12.23
C ALA A 117 24.74 -10.95 12.41
N VAL A 118 24.71 -11.73 11.34
CA VAL A 118 24.15 -13.07 11.37
C VAL A 118 25.27 -14.05 11.08
N LYS A 119 25.31 -15.13 11.87
CA LYS A 119 26.31 -16.15 11.69
C LYS A 119 25.65 -17.48 11.57
N PHE A 120 26.13 -18.32 10.69
CA PHE A 120 25.54 -19.65 10.50
C PHE A 120 26.31 -20.75 11.13
#